data_3a3f370448c8b3218b18719881540aad
#
_entry.id   3a3f370448c8b3218b18719881540aad
#
_cell.length_a   1.000
_cell.length_b   1.000
_cell.length_c   1.000
_cell.angle_alpha   90.00
_cell.angle_beta   90.00
_cell.angle_gamma   90.00
#
_symmetry.space_group_name_H-M   'P 1'
#
loop_
_entity.id
_entity.type
_entity.pdbx_description
1 polymer ?
#
loop_
_entity_poly.entity_id
_entity_poly.type
_entity_poly.pdbx_seq_one_letter_code
_entity_poly.pdbx_strand_id
1 'polypeptide(L)'
;MIRVTSFLWGFVAAITLLVWSVIAFAQSNVMSVQLGYKVSLGHVDVATTSADWIFGEDTFELSATSRTVGLTDMLRKYRGQIDLSGRVENGRYLPQSLSIAGVSKRRTRQALTIWAPDTGPVTTKREPDLDLEKVFPLSDKHIDGAVDPFSAMLNALNSIAQSGSCTGSERVYDGLRTSELALHDLGTQLLEKDRPFAFEGKTSVCGFVSKPTGGHQRKSRWRKKQPKPEDVLIFVAEVRPDLFLPVRIEAKSFIGTVTARLVMPSLVLEMR
;
A
#
# COMPACT_ATOMS: atom_id res chain seq x y z
N MET A 1 13.54 -41.28 78.22
CA MET A 1 12.26 -40.70 77.80
C MET A 1 12.54 -39.36 77.14
N ILE A 2 12.66 -39.37 75.86
CA ILE A 2 12.90 -38.15 75.10
C ILE A 2 11.78 -37.99 74.07
N ARG A 3 11.07 -36.86 74.15
CA ARG A 3 9.93 -36.54 73.31
C ARG A 3 10.39 -36.22 71.86
N VAL A 4 9.84 -36.96 70.91
CA VAL A 4 9.88 -36.66 69.47
C VAL A 4 8.46 -36.30 69.03
N THR A 5 8.14 -35.03 68.94
CA THR A 5 6.97 -34.52 68.21
C THR A 5 7.16 -33.04 67.98
N SER A 6 7.59 -32.63 66.81
CA SER A 6 7.39 -31.24 66.25
C SER A 6 8.23 -31.04 64.98
N PHE A 7 8.01 -31.85 63.95
CA PHE A 7 8.74 -31.59 62.67
C PHE A 7 7.90 -31.92 61.41
N LEU A 8 6.62 -31.73 61.42
CA LEU A 8 5.78 -32.12 60.29
C LEU A 8 4.80 -31.01 59.81
N TRP A 9 4.90 -29.76 60.28
CA TRP A 9 3.98 -28.70 59.88
C TRP A 9 4.63 -27.55 59.02
N GLY A 10 5.90 -27.69 58.67
CA GLY A 10 6.62 -26.64 57.91
C GLY A 10 6.68 -26.87 56.39
N PHE A 11 6.23 -28.02 55.86
CA PHE A 11 6.47 -28.36 54.44
C PHE A 11 5.25 -28.24 53.53
N VAL A 12 4.04 -27.95 54.04
CA VAL A 12 2.82 -27.86 53.21
C VAL A 12 2.49 -26.44 52.78
N ALA A 13 3.08 -25.41 53.41
CA ALA A 13 2.80 -24.02 53.09
C ALA A 13 3.66 -23.43 51.93
N ALA A 14 4.69 -24.15 51.41
CA ALA A 14 5.62 -23.66 50.42
C ALA A 14 5.28 -24.08 48.98
N ILE A 15 4.27 -24.91 48.75
CA ILE A 15 3.96 -25.46 47.39
C ILE A 15 2.74 -24.75 46.75
N THR A 16 2.00 -23.95 47.46
CA THR A 16 0.80 -23.24 46.91
C THR A 16 1.06 -21.87 46.32
N LEU A 17 2.32 -21.44 46.21
CA LEU A 17 2.70 -20.10 45.69
C LEU A 17 3.35 -20.09 44.30
N LEU A 18 3.37 -21.20 43.58
CA LEU A 18 4.09 -21.34 42.30
C LEU A 18 3.21 -21.66 41.08
N VAL A 19 1.92 -21.43 41.11
CA VAL A 19 1.04 -21.60 39.95
C VAL A 19 0.13 -20.36 39.74
N TRP A 20 0.68 -19.17 39.85
CA TRP A 20 0.15 -18.04 39.11
C TRP A 20 0.98 -17.91 37.83
N SER A 21 0.68 -18.80 36.91
CA SER A 21 1.03 -18.60 35.50
C SER A 21 0.43 -17.28 35.09
N VAL A 22 1.26 -16.26 34.99
CA VAL A 22 0.93 -15.00 34.33
C VAL A 22 0.60 -15.40 32.89
N ILE A 23 -0.67 -15.55 32.59
CA ILE A 23 -1.15 -15.52 31.21
C ILE A 23 -0.90 -14.07 30.78
N ALA A 24 0.30 -13.82 30.30
CA ALA A 24 0.59 -12.62 29.53
C ALA A 24 -0.30 -12.73 28.27
N PHE A 25 -1.44 -12.07 28.29
CA PHE A 25 -2.14 -11.74 27.07
C PHE A 25 -1.15 -10.88 26.29
N ALA A 26 -0.54 -11.47 25.27
CA ALA A 26 0.14 -10.71 24.26
C ALA A 26 -0.93 -9.79 23.66
N GLN A 27 -0.93 -8.52 24.07
CA GLN A 27 -1.69 -7.49 23.36
C GLN A 27 -1.06 -7.46 21.97
N SER A 28 -1.77 -7.99 21.00
CA SER A 28 -1.41 -7.81 19.61
C SER A 28 -1.56 -6.31 19.32
N ASN A 29 -0.44 -5.61 19.19
CA ASN A 29 -0.42 -4.22 18.79
C ASN A 29 -0.91 -4.13 17.34
N VAL A 30 -2.21 -3.97 17.16
CA VAL A 30 -2.82 -3.75 15.85
C VAL A 30 -2.96 -2.24 15.65
N MET A 31 -2.31 -1.73 14.61
CA MET A 31 -2.45 -0.33 14.19
C MET A 31 -3.39 -0.25 12.99
N SER A 32 -4.42 0.58 13.08
CA SER A 32 -5.33 0.91 11.99
C SER A 32 -5.07 2.33 11.49
N VAL A 33 -4.96 2.50 10.17
CA VAL A 33 -4.71 3.79 9.51
C VAL A 33 -5.74 4.01 8.42
N GLN A 34 -6.63 4.98 8.62
CA GLN A 34 -7.63 5.37 7.63
C GLN A 34 -7.15 6.60 6.87
N LEU A 35 -7.18 6.52 5.56
CA LEU A 35 -6.70 7.56 4.64
C LEU A 35 -7.80 7.96 3.67
N GLY A 36 -7.91 9.25 3.39
CA GLY A 36 -8.74 9.77 2.32
C GLY A 36 -7.91 10.62 1.34
N TYR A 37 -8.11 10.41 0.04
CA TYR A 37 -7.48 11.24 -0.99
C TYR A 37 -8.53 11.89 -1.87
N LYS A 38 -8.31 13.18 -2.21
CA LYS A 38 -9.00 13.87 -3.28
C LYS A 38 -8.09 14.01 -4.48
N VAL A 39 -8.59 13.60 -5.63
CA VAL A 39 -7.88 13.68 -6.91
C VAL A 39 -8.49 14.80 -7.75
N SER A 40 -7.65 15.71 -8.21
CA SER A 40 -8.06 16.84 -9.06
C SER A 40 -7.26 16.88 -10.36
N LEU A 41 -7.88 17.41 -11.42
CA LEU A 41 -7.23 17.84 -12.65
C LEU A 41 -7.22 19.37 -12.64
N GLY A 42 -6.05 19.97 -12.44
CA GLY A 42 -5.95 21.37 -12.11
C GLY A 42 -6.75 21.69 -10.83
N HIS A 43 -7.77 22.54 -10.95
CA HIS A 43 -8.61 22.95 -9.82
C HIS A 43 -9.88 22.12 -9.63
N VAL A 44 -10.22 21.22 -10.58
CA VAL A 44 -11.47 20.47 -10.59
C VAL A 44 -11.27 19.09 -9.96
N ASP A 45 -12.04 18.78 -8.93
CA ASP A 45 -12.05 17.47 -8.31
C ASP A 45 -12.69 16.45 -9.26
N VAL A 46 -11.97 15.35 -9.53
CA VAL A 46 -12.34 14.32 -10.50
C VAL A 46 -12.59 12.95 -9.88
N ALA A 47 -11.95 12.66 -8.73
CA ALA A 47 -12.14 11.41 -8.02
C ALA A 47 -11.85 11.55 -6.51
N THR A 48 -12.33 10.58 -5.75
CA THR A 48 -11.96 10.37 -4.33
C THR A 48 -11.56 8.92 -4.13
N THR A 49 -10.64 8.70 -3.20
CA THR A 49 -10.22 7.36 -2.75
C THR A 49 -10.23 7.35 -1.23
N SER A 50 -10.72 6.26 -0.63
CA SER A 50 -10.50 5.92 0.77
C SER A 50 -9.72 4.63 0.86
N ALA A 51 -8.88 4.51 1.89
CA ALA A 51 -8.06 3.34 2.16
C ALA A 51 -8.00 3.11 3.66
N ASP A 52 -8.29 1.89 4.07
CA ASP A 52 -8.23 1.42 5.44
C ASP A 52 -7.10 0.39 5.51
N TRP A 53 -6.02 0.71 6.20
CA TRP A 53 -4.89 -0.16 6.46
C TRP A 53 -4.97 -0.72 7.88
N ILE A 54 -4.67 -2.00 8.01
CA ILE A 54 -4.52 -2.69 9.29
C ILE A 54 -3.13 -3.31 9.31
N PHE A 55 -2.33 -2.97 10.31
CA PHE A 55 -1.00 -3.52 10.54
C PHE A 55 -1.02 -4.33 11.82
N GLY A 56 -0.81 -5.64 11.71
CA GLY A 56 -0.54 -6.55 12.81
C GLY A 56 0.98 -6.67 13.05
N GLU A 57 1.38 -7.62 13.90
CA GLU A 57 2.79 -7.87 14.20
C GLU A 57 3.58 -8.26 12.95
N ASP A 58 3.11 -9.28 12.21
CA ASP A 58 3.75 -9.80 11.00
C ASP A 58 2.82 -9.77 9.78
N THR A 59 1.69 -9.07 9.86
CA THR A 59 0.68 -9.03 8.80
C THR A 59 0.27 -7.60 8.48
N PHE A 60 -0.24 -7.41 7.28
CA PHE A 60 -0.90 -6.17 6.90
C PHE A 60 -2.07 -6.45 5.96
N GLU A 61 -3.06 -5.59 6.03
CA GLU A 61 -4.24 -5.63 5.18
C GLU A 61 -4.56 -4.23 4.65
N LEU A 62 -5.12 -4.17 3.44
CA LEU A 62 -5.67 -2.97 2.84
C LEU A 62 -7.05 -3.25 2.30
N SER A 63 -8.01 -2.41 2.63
CA SER A 63 -9.26 -2.26 1.88
C SER A 63 -9.36 -0.84 1.36
N ALA A 64 -9.47 -0.68 0.03
CA ALA A 64 -9.54 0.64 -0.57
C ALA A 64 -10.66 0.74 -1.60
N THR A 65 -11.31 1.90 -1.64
CA THR A 65 -12.34 2.21 -2.63
C THR A 65 -12.01 3.50 -3.35
N SER A 66 -12.33 3.54 -4.64
CA SER A 66 -12.14 4.73 -5.48
C SER A 66 -13.38 5.02 -6.29
N ARG A 67 -13.72 6.30 -6.44
CA ARG A 67 -14.85 6.72 -7.26
C ARG A 67 -14.59 8.06 -7.94
N THR A 68 -15.11 8.20 -9.15
CA THR A 68 -15.21 9.52 -9.80
C THR A 68 -16.24 10.39 -9.11
N VAL A 69 -16.06 11.71 -9.18
CA VAL A 69 -16.95 12.71 -8.58
C VAL A 69 -17.23 13.84 -9.57
N GLY A 70 -18.24 14.67 -9.25
CA GLY A 70 -18.60 15.86 -10.02
C GLY A 70 -18.90 15.57 -11.49
N LEU A 71 -18.49 16.46 -12.38
CA LEU A 71 -18.70 16.31 -13.84
C LEU A 71 -18.06 15.05 -14.40
N THR A 72 -16.94 14.58 -13.83
CA THR A 72 -16.27 13.36 -14.26
C THR A 72 -17.15 12.14 -14.02
N ASP A 73 -17.89 12.08 -12.92
CA ASP A 73 -18.82 10.98 -12.63
C ASP A 73 -19.98 10.94 -13.64
N MET A 74 -20.48 12.10 -14.05
CA MET A 74 -21.52 12.18 -15.07
C MET A 74 -21.05 11.69 -16.45
N LEU A 75 -19.84 12.08 -16.85
CA LEU A 75 -19.27 11.72 -18.15
C LEU A 75 -18.73 10.29 -18.19
N ARG A 76 -18.05 9.88 -17.14
CA ARG A 76 -17.37 8.58 -17.06
C ARG A 76 -17.38 8.04 -15.62
N LYS A 77 -18.53 7.51 -15.22
CA LYS A 77 -18.69 6.87 -13.92
C LYS A 77 -17.70 5.73 -13.74
N TYR A 78 -16.93 5.77 -12.65
CA TYR A 78 -16.01 4.72 -12.24
C TYR A 78 -16.17 4.42 -10.75
N ARG A 79 -16.12 3.13 -10.42
CA ARG A 79 -16.06 2.62 -9.05
C ARG A 79 -15.01 1.53 -9.01
N GLY A 80 -14.09 1.60 -8.07
CA GLY A 80 -13.03 0.61 -7.87
C GLY A 80 -12.98 0.16 -6.44
N GLN A 81 -12.60 -1.10 -6.24
CA GLN A 81 -12.31 -1.70 -4.95
C GLN A 81 -11.02 -2.49 -5.06
N ILE A 82 -10.25 -2.47 -3.99
CA ILE A 82 -9.00 -3.19 -3.83
C ILE A 82 -9.01 -3.77 -2.43
N ASP A 83 -8.72 -5.07 -2.34
CA ASP A 83 -8.50 -5.75 -1.08
C ASP A 83 -7.17 -6.50 -1.19
N LEU A 84 -6.28 -6.27 -0.25
CA LEU A 84 -4.93 -6.83 -0.19
C LEU A 84 -4.71 -7.41 1.20
N SER A 85 -4.08 -8.56 1.26
CA SER A 85 -3.48 -9.10 2.47
C SER A 85 -2.03 -9.48 2.22
N GLY A 86 -1.20 -9.37 3.25
CA GLY A 86 0.21 -9.68 3.16
C GLY A 86 0.85 -9.93 4.51
N ARG A 87 2.15 -10.21 4.47
CA ARG A 87 2.99 -10.43 5.64
C ARG A 87 4.23 -9.55 5.61
N VAL A 88 4.81 -9.34 6.77
CA VAL A 88 6.06 -8.61 6.94
C VAL A 88 7.17 -9.59 7.30
N GLU A 89 8.19 -9.68 6.47
CA GLU A 89 9.35 -10.54 6.70
C GLU A 89 10.64 -9.71 6.58
N ASN A 90 11.45 -9.70 7.62
CA ASN A 90 12.71 -8.93 7.64
C ASN A 90 12.54 -7.45 7.24
N GLY A 91 11.44 -6.85 7.68
CA GLY A 91 11.09 -5.46 7.37
C GLY A 91 10.58 -5.23 5.94
N ARG A 92 10.34 -6.28 5.17
CA ARG A 92 9.73 -6.19 3.83
C ARG A 92 8.26 -6.57 3.86
N TYR A 93 7.45 -5.81 3.19
CA TYR A 93 6.03 -6.06 2.95
C TYR A 93 5.89 -6.95 1.73
N LEU A 94 5.39 -8.18 1.95
CA LEU A 94 5.24 -9.21 0.92
C LEU A 94 3.76 -9.56 0.78
N PRO A 95 3.19 -9.51 -0.44
CA PRO A 95 1.78 -9.81 -0.66
C PRO A 95 1.48 -11.30 -0.47
N GLN A 96 0.26 -11.61 -0.02
CA GLN A 96 -0.32 -12.95 -0.03
C GLN A 96 -1.51 -13.04 -0.98
N SER A 97 -2.37 -12.03 -0.98
CA SER A 97 -3.49 -11.97 -1.93
C SER A 97 -3.79 -10.52 -2.33
N LEU A 98 -4.13 -10.31 -3.59
CA LEU A 98 -4.60 -9.02 -4.11
C LEU A 98 -5.87 -9.26 -4.94
N SER A 99 -6.96 -8.65 -4.52
CA SER A 99 -8.20 -8.55 -5.29
C SER A 99 -8.38 -7.13 -5.80
N ILE A 100 -8.52 -6.97 -7.10
CA ILE A 100 -8.84 -5.69 -7.73
C ILE A 100 -10.13 -5.82 -8.50
N ALA A 101 -11.09 -4.95 -8.24
CA ALA A 101 -12.32 -4.84 -8.99
C ALA A 101 -12.57 -3.40 -9.41
N GLY A 102 -13.09 -3.20 -10.62
CA GLY A 102 -13.43 -1.88 -11.12
C GLY A 102 -14.54 -1.93 -12.15
N VAL A 103 -15.49 -1.01 -12.00
CA VAL A 103 -16.62 -0.86 -12.94
C VAL A 103 -16.55 0.53 -13.55
N SER A 104 -16.50 0.60 -14.89
CA SER A 104 -16.57 1.85 -15.65
C SER A 104 -17.62 1.75 -16.74
N LYS A 105 -18.72 2.51 -16.60
CA LYS A 105 -19.92 2.39 -17.46
C LYS A 105 -20.45 0.94 -17.43
N ARG A 106 -20.28 0.20 -18.55
CA ARG A 106 -20.73 -1.20 -18.71
C ARG A 106 -19.56 -2.19 -18.72
N ARG A 107 -18.36 -1.77 -18.35
CA ARG A 107 -17.16 -2.62 -18.36
C ARG A 107 -16.73 -2.91 -16.94
N THR A 108 -16.82 -4.15 -16.56
CA THR A 108 -16.23 -4.68 -15.33
C THR A 108 -14.80 -5.14 -15.63
N ARG A 109 -13.91 -4.92 -14.68
CA ARG A 109 -12.57 -5.50 -14.66
C ARG A 109 -12.31 -6.02 -13.26
N GLN A 110 -11.81 -7.23 -13.17
CA GLN A 110 -11.43 -7.83 -11.90
C GLN A 110 -10.25 -8.77 -12.09
N ALA A 111 -9.44 -8.87 -11.05
CA ALA A 111 -8.36 -9.84 -10.96
C ALA A 111 -8.20 -10.26 -9.49
N LEU A 112 -7.97 -11.54 -9.27
CA LEU A 112 -7.56 -12.10 -7.99
C LEU A 112 -6.22 -12.79 -8.18
N THR A 113 -5.22 -12.33 -7.49
CA THR A 113 -3.86 -12.86 -7.52
C THR A 113 -3.48 -13.35 -6.13
N ILE A 114 -2.90 -14.54 -6.06
CA ILE A 114 -2.38 -15.17 -4.86
C ILE A 114 -0.87 -15.32 -5.02
N TRP A 115 -0.11 -14.92 -4.01
CA TRP A 115 1.34 -15.14 -3.92
C TRP A 115 1.61 -16.36 -3.04
N ALA A 116 1.87 -17.51 -3.69
CA ALA A 116 2.27 -18.72 -2.97
C ALA A 116 3.79 -18.73 -2.80
N PRO A 117 4.32 -19.22 -1.67
CA PRO A 117 5.76 -19.22 -1.36
C PRO A 117 6.62 -19.89 -2.43
N ASP A 118 6.13 -20.99 -3.00
CA ASP A 118 6.92 -21.86 -3.88
C ASP A 118 6.70 -21.58 -5.38
N THR A 119 5.59 -20.93 -5.76
CA THR A 119 5.20 -20.77 -7.17
C THR A 119 5.13 -19.31 -7.62
N GLY A 120 5.35 -18.36 -6.69
CA GLY A 120 5.19 -16.95 -6.97
C GLY A 120 3.73 -16.54 -7.21
N PRO A 121 3.48 -15.37 -7.84
CA PRO A 121 2.12 -14.89 -8.03
C PRO A 121 1.36 -15.65 -9.12
N VAL A 122 0.18 -16.15 -8.77
CA VAL A 122 -0.76 -16.83 -9.66
C VAL A 122 -2.08 -16.05 -9.70
N THR A 123 -2.50 -15.62 -10.86
CA THR A 123 -3.82 -15.00 -11.04
C THR A 123 -4.87 -16.07 -11.25
N THR A 124 -5.72 -16.29 -10.24
CA THR A 124 -6.75 -17.32 -10.22
C THR A 124 -8.06 -16.88 -10.89
N LYS A 125 -8.30 -15.56 -10.94
CA LYS A 125 -9.48 -14.98 -11.58
C LYS A 125 -9.08 -13.70 -12.33
N ARG A 126 -9.54 -13.59 -13.58
CA ARG A 126 -9.33 -12.40 -14.41
C ARG A 126 -10.55 -12.15 -15.27
N GLU A 127 -11.00 -10.90 -15.34
CA GLU A 127 -12.08 -10.48 -16.22
C GLU A 127 -11.84 -9.04 -16.70
N PRO A 128 -11.89 -8.75 -18.02
CA PRO A 128 -11.88 -9.74 -19.09
C PRO A 128 -10.53 -10.44 -19.19
N ASP A 129 -10.48 -11.57 -19.85
CA ASP A 129 -9.24 -12.25 -20.18
C ASP A 129 -8.31 -11.33 -21.00
N LEU A 130 -7.01 -11.58 -20.90
CA LEU A 130 -6.04 -10.84 -21.69
C LEU A 130 -6.18 -11.21 -23.17
N ASP A 131 -6.44 -10.21 -23.98
CA ASP A 131 -6.33 -10.34 -25.44
C ASP A 131 -4.85 -10.34 -25.83
N LEU A 132 -4.28 -11.55 -25.98
CA LEU A 132 -2.84 -11.76 -26.22
C LEU A 132 -2.35 -11.11 -27.51
N GLU A 133 -3.23 -10.86 -28.48
CA GLU A 133 -2.86 -10.15 -29.72
C GLU A 133 -2.65 -8.65 -29.47
N LYS A 134 -3.38 -8.09 -28.50
CA LYS A 134 -3.38 -6.65 -28.18
C LYS A 134 -2.40 -6.26 -27.09
N VAL A 135 -1.87 -7.22 -26.33
CA VAL A 135 -0.95 -6.96 -25.23
C VAL A 135 0.44 -7.51 -25.50
N PHE A 136 1.43 -7.01 -24.78
CA PHE A 136 2.74 -7.64 -24.74
C PHE A 136 2.66 -8.94 -23.94
N PRO A 137 3.38 -9.99 -24.37
CA PRO A 137 3.37 -11.24 -23.63
C PRO A 137 3.72 -11.03 -22.15
N LEU A 138 2.95 -11.69 -21.30
CA LEU A 138 3.25 -11.83 -19.90
C LEU A 138 3.89 -13.20 -19.72
N SER A 139 5.13 -13.25 -19.29
CA SER A 139 5.88 -14.50 -19.06
C SER A 139 6.30 -14.59 -17.59
N ASP A 140 6.66 -15.79 -17.15
CA ASP A 140 7.11 -16.05 -15.79
C ASP A 140 8.30 -15.15 -15.39
N LYS A 141 9.20 -14.85 -16.33
CA LYS A 141 10.31 -13.90 -16.12
C LYS A 141 9.86 -12.50 -15.68
N HIS A 142 8.65 -12.10 -16.07
CA HIS A 142 8.10 -10.79 -15.72
C HIS A 142 7.43 -10.78 -14.34
N ILE A 143 6.89 -11.93 -13.91
CA ILE A 143 6.12 -12.05 -12.66
C ILE A 143 6.94 -12.65 -11.52
N ASP A 144 7.98 -13.40 -11.82
CA ASP A 144 8.85 -13.99 -10.81
C ASP A 144 9.48 -12.91 -9.91
N GLY A 145 9.32 -13.07 -8.57
CA GLY A 145 9.76 -12.11 -7.57
C GLY A 145 9.02 -10.77 -7.58
N ALA A 146 7.94 -10.61 -8.35
CA ALA A 146 7.15 -9.40 -8.34
C ALA A 146 6.24 -9.33 -7.11
N VAL A 147 6.18 -8.17 -6.47
CA VAL A 147 5.20 -7.84 -5.43
C VAL A 147 4.01 -7.10 -6.05
N ASP A 148 2.95 -6.86 -5.28
CA ASP A 148 1.87 -5.97 -5.72
C ASP A 148 2.28 -4.49 -5.60
N PRO A 149 1.57 -3.57 -6.29
CA PRO A 149 1.91 -2.14 -6.27
C PRO A 149 1.82 -1.47 -4.87
N PHE A 150 0.97 -1.98 -3.98
CA PHE A 150 0.79 -1.39 -2.64
C PHE A 150 1.86 -1.89 -1.67
N SER A 151 2.23 -3.17 -1.74
CA SER A 151 3.41 -3.70 -1.04
C SER A 151 4.68 -2.99 -1.48
N ALA A 152 4.85 -2.74 -2.79
CA ALA A 152 5.96 -1.94 -3.30
C ALA A 152 5.96 -0.51 -2.73
N MET A 153 4.80 0.11 -2.59
CA MET A 153 4.66 1.43 -1.95
C MET A 153 5.06 1.37 -0.47
N LEU A 154 4.60 0.38 0.29
CA LEU A 154 4.96 0.22 1.71
C LEU A 154 6.47 -0.01 1.86
N ASN A 155 7.08 -0.85 1.02
CA ASN A 155 8.53 -1.05 0.99
C ASN A 155 9.28 0.25 0.73
N ALA A 156 8.80 1.07 -0.21
CA ALA A 156 9.38 2.37 -0.50
C ALA A 156 9.26 3.34 0.68
N LEU A 157 8.09 3.44 1.32
CA LEU A 157 7.88 4.28 2.50
C LEU A 157 8.76 3.85 3.68
N ASN A 158 8.89 2.53 3.90
CA ASN A 158 9.79 2.00 4.93
C ASN A 158 11.26 2.34 4.64
N SER A 159 11.68 2.23 3.38
CA SER A 159 13.04 2.63 2.97
C SER A 159 13.30 4.13 3.20
N ILE A 160 12.32 4.98 2.88
CA ILE A 160 12.39 6.44 3.13
C ILE A 160 12.47 6.73 4.63
N ALA A 161 11.67 6.05 5.45
CA ALA A 161 11.70 6.19 6.91
C ALA A 161 13.08 5.85 7.49
N GLN A 162 13.72 4.80 6.98
CA GLN A 162 15.03 4.34 7.47
C GLN A 162 16.21 5.17 6.95
N SER A 163 16.18 5.58 5.68
CA SER A 163 17.33 6.23 5.02
C SER A 163 17.17 7.73 4.81
N GLY A 164 15.97 8.26 4.92
CA GLY A 164 15.64 9.65 4.55
C GLY A 164 15.66 9.91 3.05
N SER A 165 15.86 8.89 2.20
CA SER A 165 16.05 9.03 0.75
C SER A 165 15.05 8.22 -0.05
N CYS A 166 14.58 8.82 -1.15
CA CYS A 166 13.66 8.21 -2.10
C CYS A 166 14.37 7.38 -3.17
N THR A 167 15.05 6.33 -2.78
CA THR A 167 15.76 5.46 -3.72
C THR A 167 15.25 4.04 -3.65
N GLY A 168 15.20 3.35 -4.79
CA GLY A 168 14.82 1.95 -4.84
C GLY A 168 14.14 1.58 -6.15
N SER A 169 14.05 0.28 -6.39
CA SER A 169 13.32 -0.28 -7.51
C SER A 169 12.63 -1.57 -7.11
N GLU A 170 11.43 -1.76 -7.62
CA GLU A 170 10.64 -2.97 -7.38
C GLU A 170 10.00 -3.43 -8.69
N ARG A 171 9.91 -4.74 -8.86
CA ARG A 171 9.07 -5.32 -9.90
C ARG A 171 7.67 -5.53 -9.34
N VAL A 172 6.67 -5.04 -10.05
CA VAL A 172 5.27 -5.16 -9.61
C VAL A 172 4.41 -5.92 -10.59
N TYR A 173 3.43 -6.63 -10.04
CA TYR A 173 2.39 -7.33 -10.77
C TYR A 173 1.02 -7.01 -10.16
N ASP A 174 0.09 -6.51 -10.98
CA ASP A 174 -1.27 -6.11 -10.56
C ASP A 174 -2.34 -7.17 -10.90
N GLY A 175 -1.92 -8.41 -11.19
CA GLY A 175 -2.79 -9.48 -11.66
C GLY A 175 -3.09 -9.44 -13.17
N LEU A 176 -2.76 -8.33 -13.84
CA LEU A 176 -2.98 -8.12 -15.28
C LEU A 176 -1.69 -7.74 -16.00
N ARG A 177 -0.80 -6.99 -15.36
CA ARG A 177 0.37 -6.35 -15.97
C ARG A 177 1.53 -6.35 -15.00
N THR A 178 2.72 -6.34 -15.59
CA THR A 178 3.96 -6.17 -14.85
C THR A 178 4.66 -4.88 -15.26
N SER A 179 5.30 -4.25 -14.29
CA SER A 179 6.15 -3.07 -14.51
C SER A 179 7.37 -3.12 -13.58
N GLU A 180 8.45 -2.52 -14.02
CA GLU A 180 9.55 -2.12 -13.13
C GLU A 180 9.26 -0.72 -12.63
N LEU A 181 9.18 -0.55 -11.30
CA LEU A 181 9.02 0.74 -10.65
C LEU A 181 10.39 1.19 -10.15
N ALA A 182 10.70 2.48 -10.29
CA ALA A 182 11.89 3.07 -9.74
C ALA A 182 11.56 4.41 -9.07
N LEU A 183 12.15 4.65 -7.91
CA LEU A 183 12.14 5.91 -7.21
C LEU A 183 13.48 6.62 -7.36
N HIS A 184 13.42 7.92 -7.55
CA HIS A 184 14.56 8.82 -7.66
C HIS A 184 14.42 9.93 -6.63
N ASP A 185 15.44 10.11 -5.80
CA ASP A 185 15.47 11.20 -4.84
C ASP A 185 15.64 12.55 -5.54
N LEU A 186 14.70 13.43 -5.33
CA LEU A 186 14.70 14.81 -5.85
C LEU A 186 14.86 15.84 -4.71
N GLY A 187 15.29 15.38 -3.53
CA GLY A 187 15.52 16.21 -2.36
C GLY A 187 14.27 16.46 -1.52
N THR A 188 14.20 17.61 -0.89
CA THR A 188 13.09 17.98 0.00
C THR A 188 12.44 19.28 -0.43
N GLN A 189 11.13 19.39 -0.13
CA GLN A 189 10.35 20.60 -0.41
C GLN A 189 9.42 20.91 0.77
N LEU A 190 9.26 22.20 1.07
CA LEU A 190 8.20 22.68 1.93
C LEU A 190 6.92 22.83 1.10
N LEU A 191 5.92 22.00 1.41
CA LEU A 191 4.60 22.16 0.78
C LEU A 191 3.81 23.22 1.50
N GLU A 192 3.25 24.15 0.70
CA GLU A 192 2.26 25.10 1.17
C GLU A 192 0.86 24.48 1.09
N LYS A 193 -0.04 24.97 1.92
CA LYS A 193 -1.44 24.55 1.97
C LYS A 193 -2.23 25.12 0.80
N ASP A 194 -2.30 24.38 -0.29
CA ASP A 194 -2.99 24.79 -1.52
C ASP A 194 -4.51 24.47 -1.52
N ARG A 195 -4.98 23.71 -0.51
CA ARG A 195 -6.40 23.40 -0.25
C ARG A 195 -6.64 23.37 1.27
N PRO A 196 -7.84 23.72 1.76
CA PRO A 196 -8.13 23.75 3.20
C PRO A 196 -7.88 22.44 3.94
N PHE A 197 -7.99 21.29 3.22
CA PHE A 197 -7.82 19.95 3.75
C PHE A 197 -6.44 19.33 3.48
N ALA A 198 -5.60 19.98 2.66
CA ALA A 198 -4.30 19.45 2.26
C ALA A 198 -3.26 19.55 3.38
N PHE A 199 -2.25 18.69 3.29
CA PHE A 199 -1.07 18.74 4.14
C PHE A 199 -0.24 20.02 3.86
N GLU A 200 0.36 20.55 4.91
CA GLU A 200 1.34 21.63 4.90
C GLU A 200 2.56 21.17 5.71
N GLY A 201 3.77 21.37 5.18
CA GLY A 201 4.99 21.03 5.90
C GLY A 201 6.10 20.50 4.99
N LYS A 202 7.20 20.10 5.63
CA LYS A 202 8.38 19.53 4.95
C LYS A 202 8.07 18.14 4.41
N THR A 203 8.50 17.88 3.17
CA THR A 203 8.35 16.59 2.50
C THR A 203 9.65 16.16 1.82
N SER A 204 9.86 14.85 1.70
CA SER A 204 10.78 14.28 0.73
C SER A 204 10.09 14.22 -0.63
N VAL A 205 10.79 14.57 -1.70
CA VAL A 205 10.26 14.57 -3.07
C VAL A 205 10.84 13.39 -3.82
N CYS A 206 9.99 12.46 -4.20
CA CYS A 206 10.35 11.26 -4.93
C CYS A 206 9.87 11.37 -6.38
N GLY A 207 10.79 11.32 -7.32
CA GLY A 207 10.47 11.10 -8.72
C GLY A 207 10.12 9.64 -8.95
N PHE A 208 8.99 9.35 -9.62
CA PHE A 208 8.51 7.99 -9.84
C PHE A 208 8.53 7.64 -11.32
N VAL A 209 9.18 6.53 -11.65
CA VAL A 209 9.23 5.97 -13.00
C VAL A 209 8.62 4.58 -13.00
N SER A 210 7.70 4.34 -13.93
CA SER A 210 7.12 3.02 -14.18
C SER A 210 7.43 2.60 -15.60
N LYS A 211 8.19 1.50 -15.76
CA LYS A 211 8.53 0.91 -17.04
C LYS A 211 7.70 -0.35 -17.26
N PRO A 212 6.71 -0.32 -18.16
CA PRO A 212 5.90 -1.48 -18.51
C PRO A 212 6.74 -2.64 -19.07
N THR A 213 6.56 -3.86 -18.56
CA THR A 213 7.31 -5.05 -18.99
C THR A 213 6.44 -6.10 -19.68
N GLY A 214 5.26 -6.46 -19.11
CA GLY A 214 4.36 -7.46 -19.68
C GLY A 214 2.88 -7.12 -19.43
N GLY A 215 1.96 -7.72 -20.21
CA GLY A 215 0.52 -7.54 -20.07
C GLY A 215 -0.04 -6.17 -20.49
N HIS A 216 0.81 -5.23 -20.86
CA HIS A 216 0.40 -3.89 -21.30
C HIS A 216 -0.02 -3.85 -22.76
N GLN A 217 -0.96 -2.98 -23.11
CA GLN A 217 -1.42 -2.82 -24.48
C GLN A 217 -0.29 -2.38 -25.42
N ARG A 218 -0.13 -3.05 -26.59
CA ARG A 218 0.87 -2.74 -27.62
C ARG A 218 0.65 -1.33 -28.19
N LYS A 219 -0.61 -0.92 -28.39
CA LYS A 219 -1.00 0.40 -28.93
C LYS A 219 -1.39 1.35 -27.79
N SER A 220 -0.49 1.63 -26.86
CA SER A 220 -0.72 2.61 -25.80
C SER A 220 -0.06 3.96 -26.14
N ARG A 221 -0.83 5.04 -26.06
CA ARG A 221 -0.29 6.41 -26.22
C ARG A 221 0.76 6.76 -25.15
N TRP A 222 0.65 6.16 -23.98
CA TRP A 222 1.56 6.34 -22.84
C TRP A 222 2.96 5.77 -23.08
N ARG A 223 3.12 4.82 -24.01
CA ARG A 223 4.42 4.18 -24.31
C ARG A 223 5.30 4.93 -25.27
N LYS A 224 4.77 5.95 -25.97
CA LYS A 224 5.53 6.71 -26.97
C LYS A 224 6.53 7.68 -26.38
N LYS A 225 6.42 7.98 -25.08
CA LYS A 225 7.33 8.87 -24.35
C LYS A 225 8.08 8.05 -23.29
N GLN A 226 9.39 8.18 -23.25
CA GLN A 226 10.16 7.63 -22.14
C GLN A 226 9.76 8.38 -20.85
N PRO A 227 9.31 7.66 -19.80
CA PRO A 227 8.94 8.30 -18.55
C PRO A 227 10.19 8.93 -17.92
N LYS A 228 10.02 10.13 -17.38
CA LYS A 228 11.05 10.84 -16.62
C LYS A 228 10.64 10.89 -15.15
N PRO A 229 11.60 10.93 -14.21
CA PRO A 229 11.29 11.05 -12.78
C PRO A 229 10.36 12.23 -12.46
N GLU A 230 10.51 13.34 -13.18
CA GLU A 230 9.71 14.55 -12.97
C GLU A 230 8.29 14.50 -13.58
N ASP A 231 7.96 13.45 -14.32
CA ASP A 231 6.61 13.29 -14.88
C ASP A 231 5.60 12.84 -13.80
N VAL A 232 6.07 12.14 -12.76
CA VAL A 232 5.27 11.79 -11.57
C VAL A 232 6.09 12.06 -10.32
N LEU A 233 5.57 12.94 -9.47
CA LEU A 233 6.18 13.31 -8.19
C LEU A 233 5.34 12.78 -7.04
N ILE A 234 6.00 12.18 -6.05
CA ILE A 234 5.38 11.72 -4.81
C ILE A 234 6.02 12.51 -3.67
N PHE A 235 5.22 13.26 -2.94
CA PHE A 235 5.64 14.01 -1.76
C PHE A 235 5.31 13.19 -0.53
N VAL A 236 6.34 12.76 0.18
CA VAL A 236 6.24 11.93 1.37
C VAL A 236 6.56 12.77 2.60
N ALA A 237 5.69 12.73 3.59
CA ALA A 237 5.91 13.38 4.88
C ALA A 237 5.78 12.40 6.03
N GLU A 238 6.52 12.65 7.10
CA GLU A 238 6.25 12.09 8.40
C GLU A 238 5.06 12.85 9.01
N VAL A 239 3.87 12.25 8.96
CA VAL A 239 2.63 12.88 9.44
C VAL A 239 2.42 12.69 10.94
N ARG A 240 3.07 11.70 11.53
CA ARG A 240 3.24 11.43 12.97
C ARG A 240 4.59 10.71 13.17
N PRO A 241 5.13 10.64 14.38
CA PRO A 241 6.35 9.89 14.65
C PRO A 241 6.28 8.48 14.03
N ASP A 242 7.28 8.16 13.23
CA ASP A 242 7.45 6.88 12.51
C ASP A 242 6.37 6.54 11.46
N LEU A 243 5.43 7.45 11.16
CA LEU A 243 4.40 7.26 10.14
C LEU A 243 4.66 8.16 8.91
N PHE A 244 5.23 7.58 7.88
CA PHE A 244 5.50 8.23 6.60
C PHE A 244 4.37 7.93 5.62
N LEU A 245 3.77 8.97 5.05
CA LEU A 245 2.67 8.83 4.08
C LEU A 245 2.91 9.70 2.85
N PRO A 246 2.43 9.28 1.67
CA PRO A 246 2.35 10.14 0.50
C PRO A 246 1.25 11.18 0.70
N VAL A 247 1.64 12.41 1.03
CA VAL A 247 0.70 13.52 1.31
C VAL A 247 0.21 14.21 0.05
N ARG A 248 1.00 14.14 -1.03
CA ARG A 248 0.63 14.64 -2.37
C ARG A 248 1.28 13.77 -3.44
N ILE A 249 0.55 13.50 -4.52
CA ILE A 249 1.07 12.84 -5.72
C ILE A 249 0.68 13.70 -6.91
N GLU A 250 1.64 14.04 -7.76
CA GLU A 250 1.41 14.85 -8.96
C GLU A 250 1.84 14.06 -10.20
N ALA A 251 0.97 13.96 -11.18
CA ALA A 251 1.26 13.30 -12.44
C ALA A 251 0.97 14.23 -13.62
N LYS A 252 1.99 14.51 -14.44
CA LYS A 252 1.84 15.31 -15.66
C LYS A 252 1.11 14.52 -16.73
N SER A 253 0.06 15.08 -17.30
CA SER A 253 -0.68 14.51 -18.41
C SER A 253 -0.81 15.51 -19.56
N PHE A 254 -1.29 15.03 -20.71
CA PHE A 254 -1.50 15.90 -21.89
C PHE A 254 -2.64 16.93 -21.71
N ILE A 255 -3.53 16.72 -20.72
CA ILE A 255 -4.63 17.63 -20.39
C ILE A 255 -4.36 18.45 -19.12
N GLY A 256 -3.17 18.38 -18.55
CA GLY A 256 -2.77 19.08 -17.33
C GLY A 256 -2.24 18.15 -16.24
N THR A 257 -1.94 18.71 -15.10
CA THR A 257 -1.44 17.95 -13.95
C THR A 257 -2.61 17.35 -13.17
N VAL A 258 -2.57 16.04 -12.96
CA VAL A 258 -3.45 15.32 -12.03
C VAL A 258 -2.77 15.30 -10.67
N THR A 259 -3.47 15.77 -9.65
CA THR A 259 -2.93 15.82 -8.28
C THR A 259 -3.84 15.06 -7.33
N ALA A 260 -3.29 14.08 -6.63
CA ALA A 260 -3.93 13.44 -5.48
C ALA A 260 -3.40 14.07 -4.19
N ARG A 261 -4.28 14.46 -3.27
CA ARG A 261 -3.93 15.07 -1.98
C ARG A 261 -4.54 14.28 -0.85
N LEU A 262 -3.73 13.97 0.14
CA LEU A 262 -4.20 13.41 1.39
C LEU A 262 -5.14 14.41 2.08
N VAL A 263 -6.29 13.94 2.54
CA VAL A 263 -7.28 14.75 3.28
C VAL A 263 -6.94 14.62 4.76
N MET A 264 -6.18 15.57 5.31
CA MET A 264 -5.68 15.52 6.68
C MET A 264 -6.77 15.32 7.76
N PRO A 265 -7.97 15.97 7.66
CA PRO A 265 -9.04 15.72 8.63
C PRO A 265 -9.63 14.30 8.61
N SER A 266 -9.40 13.52 7.56
CA SER A 266 -9.85 12.12 7.48
C SER A 266 -8.77 11.10 7.83
N LEU A 267 -7.59 11.55 8.25
CA LEU A 267 -6.54 10.68 8.76
C LEU A 267 -6.91 10.25 10.19
N VAL A 268 -7.28 8.99 10.37
CA VAL A 268 -7.58 8.38 11.67
C VAL A 268 -6.56 7.29 11.95
N LEU A 269 -6.05 7.27 13.16
CA LEU A 269 -5.11 6.27 13.65
C LEU A 269 -5.67 5.67 14.93
N GLU A 270 -5.80 4.36 14.97
CA GLU A 270 -6.22 3.61 16.14
C GLU A 270 -5.17 2.54 16.45
N MET A 271 -4.72 2.46 17.69
CA MET A 271 -3.95 1.34 18.23
C MET A 271 -4.88 0.52 19.12
N ARG A 272 -4.94 -0.78 18.90
CA ARG A 272 -5.77 -1.72 19.67
C ARG A 272 -4.92 -2.80 20.30
#